data_8d7a8b0d5585ed3e40e2bda983130292
#
_entry.id   8d7a8b0d5585ed3e40e2bda983130292
#
_cell.length_a   1.000
_cell.length_b   1.000
_cell.length_c   1.000
_cell.angle_alpha   90.00
_cell.angle_beta   90.00
_cell.angle_gamma   90.00
#
_symmetry.space_group_name_H-M   'P 1'
#
loop_
_entity.id
_entity.type
_entity.pdbx_description
1 polymer ?
#
loop_
_entity_poly.entity_id
_entity_poly.type
_entity_poly.pdbx_seq_one_letter_code
_entity_poly.pdbx_strand_id
1 'polypeptide(L)'
;MTAQQILSQFRATGIETCFHGRHINPQILAGLNGSNWRLKDYESRGGYQALRRVLGKDGGEAMTQDQVIALVKESALRGRGGAGFPTGLKWSFMPRQFPGQKYLVCNSDEGEPGTCKDRDILEFNPHIVIEGMAIAAYAMGTSVGYNYIHGEIFSTYDRFEEALDEARAAGLLGANILGSN
;
A
#
# COMPACT_ATOMS: atom_id res chain seq x y z
N MET A 1 37.31 -11.68 12.20
CA MET A 1 36.35 -11.75 11.09
C MET A 1 36.48 -10.48 10.26
N THR A 2 36.60 -10.61 8.95
CA THR A 2 36.61 -9.45 8.04
C THR A 2 35.15 -8.94 7.84
N ALA A 3 35.02 -7.69 7.42
CA ALA A 3 33.69 -7.13 7.10
C ALA A 3 32.93 -8.00 6.07
N GLN A 4 33.63 -8.60 5.09
CA GLN A 4 33.03 -9.52 4.14
C GLN A 4 32.54 -10.83 4.77
N GLN A 5 33.24 -11.36 5.77
CA GLN A 5 32.80 -12.56 6.50
C GLN A 5 31.56 -12.26 7.37
N ILE A 6 31.49 -11.06 7.94
CA ILE A 6 30.29 -10.61 8.66
C ILE A 6 29.12 -10.46 7.68
N LEU A 7 29.31 -9.78 6.56
CA LEU A 7 28.27 -9.58 5.54
C LEU A 7 27.78 -10.91 4.94
N SER A 8 28.66 -11.91 4.76
CA SER A 8 28.26 -13.22 4.24
C SER A 8 27.37 -14.04 5.23
N GLN A 9 27.48 -13.77 6.52
CA GLN A 9 26.61 -14.37 7.54
C GLN A 9 25.20 -13.79 7.54
N PHE A 10 25.02 -12.58 7.02
CA PHE A 10 23.75 -11.89 6.89
C PHE A 10 23.10 -12.05 5.51
N ARG A 11 23.79 -12.68 4.55
CA ARG A 11 23.17 -13.05 3.27
C ARG A 11 22.25 -14.23 3.49
N ALA A 12 20.96 -13.94 3.65
CA ALA A 12 19.94 -14.96 3.58
C ALA A 12 19.90 -15.53 2.16
N THR A 13 20.13 -16.82 2.02
CA THR A 13 19.93 -17.53 0.77
C THR A 13 18.46 -17.50 0.41
N GLY A 14 18.08 -16.68 -0.59
CA GLY A 14 16.79 -16.78 -1.26
C GLY A 14 15.82 -15.61 -1.15
N ILE A 15 15.91 -14.76 -0.12
CA ILE A 15 15.07 -13.55 -0.02
C ILE A 15 15.94 -12.46 0.60
N GLU A 16 16.55 -11.66 -0.23
CA GLU A 16 17.35 -10.52 0.20
C GLU A 16 16.49 -9.26 0.23
N THR A 17 15.73 -9.09 1.29
CA THR A 17 15.33 -7.75 1.67
C THR A 17 16.03 -7.42 2.98
N CYS A 18 16.47 -6.18 3.14
CA CYS A 18 17.09 -5.64 4.35
C CYS A 18 16.22 -5.80 5.62
N PHE A 19 15.02 -6.35 5.48
CA PHE A 19 13.97 -6.48 6.50
C PHE A 19 13.80 -7.89 7.05
N HIS A 20 14.46 -8.89 6.52
CA HIS A 20 14.26 -10.26 6.95
C HIS A 20 15.35 -10.70 7.91
N GLY A 21 15.17 -10.45 9.19
CA GLY A 21 15.74 -11.33 10.20
C GLY A 21 15.14 -12.73 10.01
N ARG A 22 15.95 -13.80 10.06
CA ARG A 22 15.51 -15.20 9.86
C ARG A 22 14.39 -15.65 10.80
N HIS A 23 14.12 -14.89 11.85
CA HIS A 23 13.11 -15.14 12.87
C HIS A 23 11.82 -14.32 12.68
N ILE A 24 11.74 -13.50 11.62
CA ILE A 24 10.59 -12.66 11.33
C ILE A 24 9.80 -13.30 10.20
N ASN A 25 8.49 -13.44 10.41
CA ASN A 25 7.56 -13.80 9.36
C ASN A 25 6.97 -12.49 8.76
N PRO A 26 7.47 -12.03 7.60
CA PRO A 26 7.04 -10.76 7.04
C PRO A 26 5.60 -10.87 6.54
N GLN A 27 4.84 -9.78 6.67
CA GLN A 27 3.49 -9.66 6.12
C GLN A 27 3.46 -8.70 4.94
N ILE A 28 3.76 -7.42 5.15
CA ILE A 28 3.72 -6.39 4.10
C ILE A 28 4.76 -6.65 3.01
N LEU A 29 5.91 -7.20 3.40
CA LEU A 29 7.03 -7.50 2.51
C LEU A 29 7.14 -9.01 2.19
N ALA A 30 6.09 -9.78 2.44
CA ALA A 30 6.07 -11.22 2.18
C ALA A 30 6.27 -11.52 0.69
N GLY A 31 7.15 -12.48 0.38
CA GLY A 31 7.41 -12.92 -1.00
C GLY A 31 8.22 -11.94 -1.84
N LEU A 32 8.71 -10.84 -1.27
CA LEU A 32 9.55 -9.88 -1.98
C LEU A 32 11.01 -10.33 -2.00
N ASN A 33 11.68 -10.08 -3.13
CA ASN A 33 13.10 -10.37 -3.33
C ASN A 33 13.92 -9.13 -3.76
N GLY A 34 13.32 -7.94 -3.68
CA GLY A 34 13.94 -6.67 -4.06
C GLY A 34 13.79 -6.29 -5.53
N SER A 35 13.40 -7.22 -6.41
CA SER A 35 13.23 -6.97 -7.85
C SER A 35 11.81 -7.24 -8.36
N ASN A 36 11.01 -7.96 -7.60
CA ASN A 36 9.66 -8.41 -7.99
C ASN A 36 8.55 -7.47 -7.49
N TRP A 37 8.70 -6.19 -7.74
CA TRP A 37 7.80 -5.12 -7.29
C TRP A 37 6.77 -4.69 -8.34
N ARG A 38 6.94 -5.11 -9.60
CA ARG A 38 6.08 -4.76 -10.73
C ARG A 38 4.64 -5.24 -10.54
N LEU A 39 3.70 -4.63 -11.25
CA LEU A 39 2.29 -5.00 -11.22
C LEU A 39 2.06 -6.52 -11.37
N LYS A 40 2.68 -7.14 -12.37
CA LYS A 40 2.57 -8.57 -12.61
C LYS A 40 3.01 -9.41 -11.41
N ASP A 41 4.09 -9.01 -10.76
CA ASP A 41 4.60 -9.71 -9.58
C ASP A 41 3.68 -9.51 -8.38
N TYR A 42 3.13 -8.30 -8.22
CA TYR A 42 2.16 -8.00 -7.16
C TYR A 42 0.87 -8.82 -7.34
N GLU A 43 0.32 -8.87 -8.55
CA GLU A 43 -0.87 -9.68 -8.87
C GLU A 43 -0.61 -11.18 -8.67
N SER A 44 0.59 -11.68 -9.00
CA SER A 44 0.95 -13.10 -8.77
C SER A 44 0.94 -13.50 -7.29
N ARG A 45 1.07 -12.54 -6.39
CA ARG A 45 0.97 -12.72 -4.93
C ARG A 45 -0.42 -12.39 -4.37
N GLY A 46 -1.42 -12.24 -5.22
CA GLY A 46 -2.80 -11.93 -4.82
C GLY A 46 -3.12 -10.43 -4.74
N GLY A 47 -2.23 -9.58 -5.27
CA GLY A 47 -2.48 -8.14 -5.34
C GLY A 47 -3.72 -7.78 -6.13
N TYR A 48 -4.35 -6.67 -5.78
CA TYR A 48 -5.61 -6.15 -6.33
C TYR A 48 -6.84 -7.06 -6.21
N GLN A 49 -6.73 -8.23 -5.57
CA GLN A 49 -7.90 -9.08 -5.32
C GLN A 49 -8.85 -8.43 -4.31
N ALA A 50 -8.31 -7.76 -3.29
CA ALA A 50 -9.14 -7.05 -2.32
C ALA A 50 -9.91 -5.89 -2.96
N LEU A 51 -9.26 -5.11 -3.82
CA LEU A 51 -9.93 -4.04 -4.58
C LEU A 51 -11.01 -4.61 -5.51
N ARG A 52 -10.72 -5.71 -6.24
CA ARG A 52 -11.71 -6.37 -7.10
C ARG A 52 -12.92 -6.83 -6.30
N ARG A 53 -12.71 -7.43 -5.13
CA ARG A 53 -13.78 -7.85 -4.22
C ARG A 53 -14.63 -6.68 -3.74
N VAL A 54 -13.98 -5.60 -3.30
CA VAL A 54 -14.69 -4.38 -2.84
C VAL A 54 -15.59 -3.83 -3.94
N LEU A 55 -15.14 -3.86 -5.19
CA LEU A 55 -15.88 -3.34 -6.35
C LEU A 55 -16.78 -4.39 -7.03
N GLY A 56 -16.92 -5.59 -6.48
CA GLY A 56 -17.73 -6.67 -7.09
C GLY A 56 -17.19 -7.16 -8.43
N LYS A 57 -15.87 -7.06 -8.66
CA LYS A 57 -15.21 -7.46 -9.91
C LYS A 57 -14.53 -8.83 -9.82
N ASP A 58 -14.82 -9.58 -8.77
CA ASP A 58 -14.41 -10.97 -8.55
C ASP A 58 -15.52 -11.98 -8.80
N GLY A 59 -16.67 -11.52 -9.32
CA GLY A 59 -17.89 -12.33 -9.54
C GLY A 59 -18.91 -12.23 -8.41
N GLY A 60 -18.61 -11.50 -7.34
CA GLY A 60 -19.53 -11.19 -6.25
C GLY A 60 -20.24 -9.83 -6.41
N GLU A 61 -21.05 -9.49 -5.43
CA GLU A 61 -21.63 -8.15 -5.32
C GLU A 61 -20.62 -7.15 -4.75
N ALA A 62 -20.71 -5.89 -5.22
CA ALA A 62 -19.89 -4.81 -4.68
C ALA A 62 -20.23 -4.56 -3.21
N MET A 63 -19.22 -4.36 -2.39
CA MET A 63 -19.42 -3.97 -1.00
C MET A 63 -19.83 -2.50 -0.91
N THR A 64 -20.71 -2.19 0.02
CA THR A 64 -20.99 -0.78 0.35
C THR A 64 -19.82 -0.15 1.10
N GLN A 65 -19.71 1.17 1.04
CA GLN A 65 -18.68 1.92 1.79
C GLN A 65 -18.67 1.57 3.29
N ASP A 66 -19.88 1.42 3.88
CA ASP A 66 -20.03 1.10 5.29
C ASP A 66 -19.57 -0.34 5.61
N GLN A 67 -19.83 -1.29 4.71
CA GLN A 67 -19.32 -2.66 4.85
C GLN A 67 -17.78 -2.70 4.81
N VAL A 68 -17.15 -1.93 3.92
CA VAL A 68 -15.69 -1.85 3.88
C VAL A 68 -15.14 -1.25 5.19
N ILE A 69 -15.73 -0.17 5.69
CA ILE A 69 -15.30 0.43 6.97
C ILE A 69 -15.54 -0.53 8.14
N ALA A 70 -16.66 -1.26 8.16
CA ALA A 70 -16.93 -2.25 9.19
C ALA A 70 -15.88 -3.36 9.20
N LEU A 71 -15.54 -3.89 8.02
CA LEU A 71 -14.50 -4.92 7.86
C LEU A 71 -13.13 -4.43 8.35
N VAL A 72 -12.75 -3.19 8.03
CA VAL A 72 -11.50 -2.59 8.50
C VAL A 72 -11.51 -2.35 10.01
N LYS A 73 -12.67 -2.02 10.62
CA LYS A 73 -12.82 -1.95 12.07
C LYS A 73 -12.66 -3.32 12.73
N GLU A 74 -13.29 -4.34 12.18
CA GLU A 74 -13.23 -5.72 12.67
C GLU A 74 -11.81 -6.28 12.60
N SER A 75 -11.05 -5.97 11.54
CA SER A 75 -9.66 -6.37 11.39
C SER A 75 -8.71 -5.78 12.44
N ALA A 76 -9.17 -4.80 13.22
CA ALA A 76 -8.38 -4.05 14.18
C ALA A 76 -7.11 -3.40 13.60
N LEU A 77 -7.07 -3.15 12.28
CA LEU A 77 -5.95 -2.48 11.62
C LEU A 77 -5.69 -1.12 12.24
N ARG A 78 -4.42 -0.84 12.53
CA ARG A 78 -3.96 0.42 13.11
C ARG A 78 -3.00 1.15 12.18
N GLY A 79 -2.99 2.47 12.28
CA GLY A 79 -2.01 3.32 11.60
C GLY A 79 -0.57 2.98 11.99
N ARG A 80 0.35 3.16 11.07
CA ARG A 80 1.79 2.87 11.22
C ARG A 80 2.66 4.13 11.33
N GLY A 81 2.04 5.30 11.49
CA GLY A 81 2.74 6.57 11.67
C GLY A 81 3.15 6.89 13.11
N GLY A 82 3.12 5.90 14.02
CA GLY A 82 3.54 6.06 15.43
C GLY A 82 2.39 6.01 16.43
N ALA A 83 1.30 6.76 16.22
CA ALA A 83 0.18 6.83 17.16
C ALA A 83 -0.68 5.55 17.25
N GLY A 84 -0.60 4.66 16.26
CA GLY A 84 -1.37 3.42 16.26
C GLY A 84 -2.90 3.60 16.28
N PHE A 85 -3.40 4.70 15.72
CA PHE A 85 -4.84 4.99 15.73
C PHE A 85 -5.62 3.95 14.91
N PRO A 86 -6.81 3.47 15.39
CA PRO A 86 -7.61 2.49 14.66
C PRO A 86 -8.05 3.02 13.29
N THR A 87 -7.61 2.36 12.21
CA THR A 87 -7.79 2.84 10.83
C THR A 87 -9.27 2.91 10.45
N GLY A 88 -10.05 1.87 10.68
CA GLY A 88 -11.47 1.85 10.34
C GLY A 88 -12.29 2.90 11.12
N LEU A 89 -11.89 3.20 12.36
CA LEU A 89 -12.50 4.28 13.13
C LEU A 89 -12.17 5.65 12.51
N LYS A 90 -10.91 5.87 12.11
CA LYS A 90 -10.50 7.11 11.43
C LYS A 90 -11.27 7.32 10.13
N TRP A 91 -11.45 6.29 9.32
CA TRP A 91 -12.21 6.37 8.08
C TRP A 91 -13.69 6.71 8.32
N SER A 92 -14.28 6.23 9.42
CA SER A 92 -15.67 6.54 9.73
C SER A 92 -15.93 7.99 10.14
N PHE A 93 -14.90 8.80 10.38
CA PHE A 93 -15.06 10.23 10.64
C PHE A 93 -15.24 11.06 9.36
N MET A 94 -14.98 10.48 8.18
CA MET A 94 -15.18 11.19 6.93
C MET A 94 -16.66 11.50 6.72
N PRO A 95 -17.06 12.75 6.53
CA PRO A 95 -18.46 13.11 6.28
C PRO A 95 -18.99 12.41 5.02
N ARG A 96 -20.13 11.73 5.15
CA ARG A 96 -20.78 11.05 4.01
C ARG A 96 -21.34 12.05 3.02
N GLN A 97 -22.03 13.07 3.51
CA GLN A 97 -22.58 14.14 2.72
C GLN A 97 -21.69 15.37 2.83
N PHE A 98 -20.95 15.63 1.80
CA PHE A 98 -20.11 16.82 1.67
C PHE A 98 -20.23 17.35 0.23
N PRO A 99 -20.60 18.64 0.04
CA PRO A 99 -20.88 19.17 -1.29
C PRO A 99 -19.64 19.42 -2.15
N GLY A 100 -18.46 19.36 -1.56
CA GLY A 100 -17.18 19.64 -2.23
C GLY A 100 -16.37 18.38 -2.51
N GLN A 101 -15.21 18.58 -3.14
CA GLN A 101 -14.23 17.54 -3.38
C GLN A 101 -13.64 17.05 -2.06
N LYS A 102 -13.63 15.74 -1.85
CA LYS A 102 -12.92 15.08 -0.77
C LYS A 102 -11.59 14.52 -1.28
N TYR A 103 -10.57 14.63 -0.46
CA TYR A 103 -9.22 14.20 -0.80
C TYR A 103 -8.74 13.13 0.19
N LEU A 104 -7.98 12.16 -0.32
CA LEU A 104 -7.22 11.22 0.47
C LEU A 104 -5.74 11.60 0.40
N VAL A 105 -5.10 11.80 1.55
CA VAL A 105 -3.65 12.04 1.62
C VAL A 105 -3.00 10.87 2.35
N CYS A 106 -2.13 10.15 1.66
CA CYS A 106 -1.22 9.19 2.24
C CYS A 106 0.07 9.92 2.59
N ASN A 107 0.35 10.05 3.87
CA ASN A 107 1.59 10.66 4.32
C ASN A 107 2.68 9.59 4.39
N SER A 108 3.59 9.62 3.42
CA SER A 108 4.78 8.77 3.32
C SER A 108 6.08 9.56 3.55
N ASP A 109 5.98 10.72 4.19
CA ASP A 109 7.14 11.51 4.58
C ASP A 109 7.71 10.97 5.90
N GLU A 110 8.91 10.43 5.84
CA GLU A 110 9.66 9.88 6.97
C GLU A 110 10.89 10.73 7.27
N GLY A 111 10.70 11.80 8.04
CA GLY A 111 11.79 12.70 8.42
C GLY A 111 12.59 12.25 9.64
N GLU A 112 12.14 11.24 10.40
CA GLU A 112 12.84 10.80 11.61
C GLU A 112 14.07 9.95 11.29
N PRO A 113 15.25 10.28 11.80
CA PRO A 113 16.47 9.49 11.60
C PRO A 113 16.28 8.03 12.03
N GLY A 114 16.66 7.09 11.14
CA GLY A 114 16.54 5.66 11.37
C GLY A 114 15.16 5.07 11.07
N THR A 115 14.16 5.87 10.75
CA THR A 115 12.87 5.40 10.25
C THR A 115 12.96 5.18 8.75
N CYS A 116 12.56 4.01 8.26
CA CYS A 116 12.68 3.63 6.84
C CYS A 116 11.52 2.77 6.32
N LYS A 117 10.47 2.56 7.12
CA LYS A 117 9.37 1.65 6.77
C LYS A 117 8.55 2.12 5.56
N ASP A 118 8.25 3.41 5.43
CA ASP A 118 7.44 3.93 4.34
C ASP A 118 8.25 3.98 3.04
N ARG A 119 9.51 4.42 3.12
CA ARG A 119 10.46 4.33 2.01
C ARG A 119 10.52 2.91 1.47
N ASP A 120 10.71 1.95 2.33
CA ASP A 120 10.91 0.56 1.94
C ASP A 120 9.63 -0.08 1.38
N ILE A 121 8.46 0.29 1.88
CA ILE A 121 7.18 -0.15 1.29
C ILE A 121 7.02 0.43 -0.11
N LEU A 122 7.29 1.71 -0.30
CA LEU A 122 7.21 2.36 -1.62
C LEU A 122 8.24 1.80 -2.61
N GLU A 123 9.44 1.48 -2.14
CA GLU A 123 10.52 0.94 -2.97
C GLU A 123 10.27 -0.50 -3.41
N PHE A 124 9.80 -1.37 -2.49
CA PHE A 124 9.73 -2.81 -2.74
C PHE A 124 8.31 -3.35 -2.92
N ASN A 125 7.28 -2.60 -2.54
CA ASN A 125 5.89 -3.02 -2.69
C ASN A 125 4.95 -1.83 -2.98
N PRO A 126 5.24 -0.99 -4.00
CA PRO A 126 4.47 0.23 -4.26
C PRO A 126 3.00 -0.05 -4.53
N HIS A 127 2.67 -1.15 -5.20
CA HIS A 127 1.29 -1.50 -5.55
C HIS A 127 0.40 -1.77 -4.34
N ILE A 128 0.95 -2.21 -3.19
CA ILE A 128 0.13 -2.38 -1.98
C ILE A 128 -0.37 -1.03 -1.45
N VAL A 129 0.43 0.03 -1.61
CA VAL A 129 0.04 1.39 -1.24
C VAL A 129 -1.05 1.90 -2.18
N ILE A 130 -0.89 1.70 -3.49
CA ILE A 130 -1.86 2.11 -4.51
C ILE A 130 -3.21 1.40 -4.27
N GLU A 131 -3.21 0.08 -4.08
CA GLU A 131 -4.42 -0.69 -3.79
C GLU A 131 -5.07 -0.23 -2.47
N GLY A 132 -4.27 -0.05 -1.42
CA GLY A 132 -4.75 0.42 -0.12
C GLY A 132 -5.39 1.81 -0.21
N MET A 133 -4.79 2.73 -0.97
CA MET A 133 -5.35 4.06 -1.22
C MET A 133 -6.65 3.99 -2.03
N ALA A 134 -6.73 3.13 -3.06
CA ALA A 134 -7.95 2.96 -3.84
C ALA A 134 -9.11 2.41 -2.99
N ILE A 135 -8.85 1.41 -2.14
CA ILE A 135 -9.86 0.87 -1.20
C ILE A 135 -10.29 1.94 -0.19
N ALA A 136 -9.34 2.70 0.36
CA ALA A 136 -9.63 3.78 1.30
C ALA A 136 -10.44 4.90 0.66
N ALA A 137 -10.10 5.27 -0.58
CA ALA A 137 -10.82 6.27 -1.36
C ALA A 137 -12.26 5.85 -1.59
N TYR A 138 -12.49 4.61 -2.03
CA TYR A 138 -13.83 4.05 -2.18
C TYR A 138 -14.61 4.09 -0.86
N ALA A 139 -14.01 3.57 0.22
CA ALA A 139 -14.66 3.50 1.54
C ALA A 139 -15.06 4.87 2.09
N MET A 140 -14.27 5.91 1.83
CA MET A 140 -14.53 7.27 2.32
C MET A 140 -15.25 8.17 1.29
N GLY A 141 -15.45 7.69 0.07
CA GLY A 141 -16.07 8.46 -1.02
C GLY A 141 -15.18 9.62 -1.46
N THR A 142 -13.88 9.39 -1.56
CA THR A 142 -12.92 10.35 -2.13
C THR A 142 -12.59 9.95 -3.56
N SER A 143 -12.36 10.91 -4.44
CA SER A 143 -12.00 10.65 -5.85
C SER A 143 -10.62 11.13 -6.23
N VAL A 144 -9.92 11.82 -5.32
CA VAL A 144 -8.56 12.28 -5.54
C VAL A 144 -7.69 11.85 -4.38
N GLY A 145 -6.58 11.17 -4.68
CA GLY A 145 -5.58 10.74 -3.71
C GLY A 145 -4.23 11.39 -4.00
N TYR A 146 -3.54 11.78 -2.94
CA TYR A 146 -2.16 12.24 -2.99
C TYR A 146 -1.30 11.35 -2.10
N ASN A 147 -0.12 10.98 -2.58
CA ASN A 147 0.92 10.42 -1.76
C ASN A 147 2.00 11.48 -1.52
N TYR A 148 2.21 11.86 -0.28
CA TYR A 148 3.22 12.84 0.10
C TYR A 148 4.50 12.10 0.50
N ILE A 149 5.52 12.17 -0.35
CA ILE A 149 6.79 11.46 -0.23
C ILE A 149 7.89 12.44 0.17
N HIS A 150 8.84 11.98 1.00
CA HIS A 150 10.02 12.76 1.37
C HIS A 150 10.83 13.17 0.14
N GLY A 151 11.14 14.46 0.01
CA GLY A 151 11.68 15.04 -1.22
C GLY A 151 13.13 14.65 -1.57
N GLU A 152 13.82 13.90 -0.71
CA GLU A 152 15.22 13.51 -0.91
C GLU A 152 15.39 12.06 -1.41
N ILE A 153 14.32 11.26 -1.49
CA ILE A 153 14.36 9.85 -1.86
C ILE A 153 13.91 9.63 -3.32
N PHE A 154 14.70 10.14 -4.26
CA PHE A 154 14.38 10.15 -5.69
C PHE A 154 14.11 8.75 -6.26
N SER A 155 14.92 7.75 -5.92
CA SER A 155 14.74 6.38 -6.43
C SER A 155 13.39 5.77 -6.02
N THR A 156 12.95 6.04 -4.81
CA THR A 156 11.66 5.59 -4.29
C THR A 156 10.51 6.33 -4.97
N TYR A 157 10.68 7.63 -5.21
CA TYR A 157 9.73 8.43 -5.97
C TYR A 157 9.57 7.89 -7.40
N ASP A 158 10.66 7.72 -8.13
CA ASP A 158 10.64 7.19 -9.50
C ASP A 158 9.96 5.80 -9.55
N ARG A 159 10.28 4.94 -8.59
CA ARG A 159 9.67 3.62 -8.46
C ARG A 159 8.16 3.69 -8.26
N PHE A 160 7.71 4.61 -7.41
CA PHE A 160 6.28 4.78 -7.13
C PHE A 160 5.55 5.36 -8.35
N GLU A 161 6.15 6.31 -9.08
CA GLU A 161 5.59 6.84 -10.34
C GLU A 161 5.47 5.73 -11.40
N GLU A 162 6.49 4.89 -11.59
CA GLU A 162 6.39 3.75 -12.49
C GLU A 162 5.22 2.81 -12.12
N ALA A 163 5.02 2.55 -10.82
CA ALA A 163 3.91 1.71 -10.37
C ALA A 163 2.55 2.38 -10.57
N LEU A 164 2.46 3.70 -10.42
CA LEU A 164 1.24 4.47 -10.74
C LEU A 164 0.90 4.36 -12.24
N ASP A 165 1.91 4.44 -13.11
CA ASP A 165 1.72 4.32 -14.56
C ASP A 165 1.28 2.90 -14.94
N GLU A 166 1.86 1.86 -14.35
CA GLU A 166 1.40 0.48 -14.51
C GLU A 166 -0.06 0.31 -14.07
N ALA A 167 -0.43 0.87 -12.92
CA ALA A 167 -1.80 0.79 -12.41
C ALA A 167 -2.79 1.56 -13.29
N ARG A 168 -2.42 2.72 -13.82
CA ARG A 168 -3.24 3.49 -14.78
C ARG A 168 -3.42 2.72 -16.10
N ALA A 169 -2.34 2.17 -16.65
CA ALA A 169 -2.38 1.40 -17.89
C ALA A 169 -3.25 0.13 -17.78
N ALA A 170 -3.29 -0.47 -16.58
CA ALA A 170 -4.11 -1.64 -16.30
C ALA A 170 -5.57 -1.31 -15.87
N GLY A 171 -5.97 -0.04 -15.84
CA GLY A 171 -7.31 0.37 -15.40
C GLY A 171 -7.57 0.16 -13.90
N LEU A 172 -6.51 0.05 -13.11
CA LEU A 172 -6.56 -0.10 -11.66
C LEU A 172 -6.52 1.25 -10.93
N LEU A 173 -6.27 2.33 -11.68
CA LEU A 173 -6.22 3.70 -11.21
C LEU A 173 -6.71 4.64 -12.30
N GLY A 174 -7.28 5.79 -11.91
CA GLY A 174 -7.84 6.78 -12.83
C GLY A 174 -9.37 6.79 -12.83
N ALA A 175 -9.98 7.19 -13.93
CA ALA A 175 -11.43 7.19 -14.08
C ALA A 175 -11.95 5.76 -14.31
N ASN A 176 -13.07 5.43 -13.70
CA ASN A 176 -13.75 4.14 -13.88
C ASN A 176 -12.87 2.92 -13.56
N ILE A 177 -12.25 2.91 -12.39
CA ILE A 177 -11.36 1.82 -11.93
C ILE A 177 -12.07 0.47 -12.11
N LEU A 178 -11.41 -0.45 -12.84
CA LEU A 178 -11.96 -1.78 -13.18
C LEU A 178 -13.35 -1.72 -13.85
N GLY A 179 -13.68 -0.61 -14.54
CA GLY A 179 -15.00 -0.40 -15.14
C GLY A 179 -16.10 -0.15 -14.11
N SER A 180 -15.76 0.36 -12.92
CA SER A 180 -16.73 0.87 -11.95
C SER A 180 -17.08 2.33 -12.29
N ASN A 181 -18.34 2.71 -12.04
CA ASN A 181 -18.79 4.11 -12.20
C ASN A 181 -18.50 4.92 -10.95
#